data_88b8b216362d5d4519e8907ee110f34a
#
_entry.id   88b8b216362d5d4519e8907ee110f34a
#
_cell.length_a   1.000
_cell.length_b   1.000
_cell.length_c   1.000
_cell.angle_alpha   90.00
_cell.angle_beta   90.00
_cell.angle_gamma   90.00
#
_symmetry.space_group_name_H-M   'P 1'
#
loop_
_entity.id
_entity.type
_entity.pdbx_description
1 polymer ?
#
loop_
_entity_poly.entity_id
_entity_poly.type
_entity_poly.pdbx_seq_one_letter_code
_entity_poly.pdbx_strand_id
1 'polypeptide(L)'
;MMAGAVRSMKPGPKTRMLVDLPDLGIPFSMDLIAVKRDFYKSSPHTVDAMLKAYIEGVAALRSRKDFAYKVLSKYMLGASDSLDEAYEYAVKYLDRQARVDPAVIQTVLNWENKGDAAVNEFFDNSAVDRIIKEGFVERLYK
;
A
#
# COMPACT_ATOMS: atom_id res chain seq x y z
N MET A 1 6.84 -3.29 -3.73
CA MET A 1 7.24 -3.53 -5.13
C MET A 1 8.43 -4.48 -5.29
N MET A 2 9.43 -4.49 -4.40
CA MET A 2 10.60 -5.38 -4.55
C MET A 2 10.30 -6.88 -4.38
N ALA A 3 9.43 -7.29 -3.49
CA ALA A 3 9.13 -8.72 -3.28
C ALA A 3 8.45 -9.36 -4.49
N GLY A 4 7.57 -8.64 -5.20
CA GLY A 4 7.00 -9.11 -6.47
C GLY A 4 8.06 -9.27 -7.56
N ALA A 5 9.02 -8.34 -7.65
CA ALA A 5 10.11 -8.43 -8.61
C ALA A 5 11.06 -9.62 -8.32
N VAL A 6 11.30 -9.95 -7.06
CA VAL A 6 12.11 -11.10 -6.68
C VAL A 6 11.39 -12.43 -6.96
N ARG A 7 10.06 -12.49 -6.74
CA ARG A 7 9.25 -13.66 -7.10
C ARG A 7 9.18 -13.90 -8.61
N SER A 8 9.17 -12.83 -9.40
CA SER A 8 9.16 -12.91 -10.88
C SER A 8 10.53 -13.26 -11.48
N MET A 9 11.60 -13.11 -10.74
CA MET A 9 12.88 -13.68 -11.14
C MET A 9 12.73 -15.20 -11.08
N LYS A 10 12.51 -15.87 -12.22
CA LYS A 10 12.64 -17.32 -12.28
C LYS A 10 13.94 -17.67 -11.58
N PRO A 11 13.91 -18.39 -10.45
CA PRO A 11 15.13 -18.68 -9.71
C PRO A 11 16.06 -19.40 -10.68
N GLY A 12 17.16 -18.75 -11.06
CA GLY A 12 18.21 -19.44 -11.75
C GLY A 12 18.74 -20.55 -10.85
N PRO A 13 19.48 -21.54 -11.38
CA PRO A 13 19.94 -22.69 -10.61
C PRO A 13 20.76 -22.33 -9.36
N LYS A 14 21.11 -21.03 -9.21
CA LYS A 14 21.93 -20.51 -8.11
C LYS A 14 21.19 -19.58 -7.14
N THR A 15 19.88 -19.30 -7.36
CA THR A 15 19.11 -18.41 -6.51
C THR A 15 17.85 -19.08 -6.01
N ARG A 16 17.54 -18.93 -4.71
CA ARG A 16 16.30 -19.39 -4.09
C ARG A 16 15.78 -18.33 -3.14
N MET A 17 14.47 -18.19 -3.06
CA MET A 17 13.84 -17.41 -1.99
C MET A 17 14.00 -18.17 -0.68
N LEU A 18 14.61 -17.57 0.33
CA LEU A 18 14.77 -18.15 1.67
C LEU A 18 13.54 -17.86 2.52
N VAL A 19 13.01 -16.65 2.43
CA VAL A 19 11.87 -16.17 3.20
C VAL A 19 11.20 -15.02 2.46
N ASP A 20 9.88 -14.93 2.57
CA ASP A 20 9.12 -13.74 2.18
C ASP A 20 8.79 -12.95 3.44
N LEU A 21 9.26 -11.72 3.55
CA LEU A 21 9.10 -10.91 4.76
C LEU A 21 7.64 -10.72 5.20
N PRO A 22 6.66 -10.51 4.30
CA PRO A 22 5.27 -10.48 4.67
C PRO A 22 4.76 -11.72 5.40
N ASP A 23 5.31 -12.89 5.08
CA ASP A 23 4.90 -14.16 5.70
C ASP A 23 5.42 -14.30 7.14
N LEU A 24 6.35 -13.44 7.57
CA LEU A 24 6.85 -13.41 8.96
C LEU A 24 5.91 -12.66 9.92
N GLY A 25 4.85 -12.02 9.42
CA GLY A 25 3.93 -11.25 10.24
C GLY A 25 4.54 -10.01 10.91
N ILE A 26 5.68 -9.54 10.43
CA ILE A 26 6.31 -8.32 10.94
C ILE A 26 5.52 -7.12 10.37
N PRO A 27 4.93 -6.25 11.23
CA PRO A 27 4.23 -5.07 10.76
C PRO A 27 5.23 -4.12 10.06
N PHE A 28 5.15 -4.04 8.74
CA PHE A 28 6.01 -3.18 7.93
C PHE A 28 5.29 -2.73 6.67
N SER A 29 5.47 -1.48 6.28
CA SER A 29 5.01 -0.95 5.00
C SER A 29 6.14 -0.24 4.29
N MET A 30 6.26 -0.47 2.99
CA MET A 30 7.20 0.27 2.14
C MET A 30 6.55 1.51 1.52
N ASP A 31 5.23 1.53 1.41
CA ASP A 31 4.50 2.58 0.72
C ASP A 31 3.60 3.31 1.72
N LEU A 32 3.86 4.60 1.92
CA LEU A 32 3.08 5.51 2.74
C LEU A 32 2.73 6.75 1.92
N ILE A 33 1.54 7.28 2.14
CA ILE A 33 1.16 8.59 1.62
C ILE A 33 1.59 9.64 2.65
N ALA A 34 2.56 10.47 2.29
CA ALA A 34 3.05 11.54 3.15
C ALA A 34 2.77 12.91 2.51
N VAL A 35 2.31 13.84 3.33
CA VAL A 35 2.07 15.24 2.96
C VAL A 35 2.67 16.17 3.99
N LYS A 36 3.09 17.36 3.57
CA LYS A 36 3.51 18.39 4.53
C LYS A 36 2.34 18.80 5.41
N ARG A 37 2.56 18.98 6.71
CA ARG A 37 1.54 19.36 7.68
C ARG A 37 0.83 20.67 7.29
N ASP A 38 1.58 21.66 6.81
CA ASP A 38 1.01 22.94 6.39
C ASP A 38 0.14 22.80 5.14
N PHE A 39 0.54 21.91 4.20
CA PHE A 39 -0.29 21.60 3.03
C PHE A 39 -1.60 20.94 3.45
N TYR A 40 -1.56 19.97 4.38
CA TYR A 40 -2.78 19.34 4.90
C TYR A 40 -3.73 20.36 5.53
N LYS A 41 -3.19 21.30 6.33
CA LYS A 41 -3.99 22.37 6.96
C LYS A 41 -4.59 23.35 5.95
N SER A 42 -3.83 23.74 4.93
CA SER A 42 -4.28 24.73 3.95
C SER A 42 -5.17 24.17 2.85
N SER A 43 -5.06 22.87 2.56
CA SER A 43 -5.71 22.21 1.43
C SER A 43 -6.29 20.83 1.79
N PRO A 44 -7.11 20.71 2.85
CA PRO A 44 -7.62 19.43 3.34
C PRO A 44 -8.46 18.71 2.28
N HIS A 45 -9.25 19.44 1.48
CA HIS A 45 -10.06 18.85 0.41
C HIS A 45 -9.21 18.20 -0.69
N THR A 46 -8.03 18.73 -0.97
CA THR A 46 -7.10 18.14 -1.94
C THR A 46 -6.55 16.82 -1.41
N VAL A 47 -6.23 16.76 -0.12
CA VAL A 47 -5.77 15.52 0.53
C VAL A 47 -6.89 14.47 0.54
N ASP A 48 -8.12 14.87 0.89
CA ASP A 48 -9.29 13.98 0.86
C ASP A 48 -9.53 13.43 -0.56
N ALA A 49 -9.46 14.29 -1.59
CA ALA A 49 -9.62 13.86 -2.98
C ALA A 49 -8.54 12.87 -3.42
N MET A 50 -7.27 13.11 -3.02
CA MET A 50 -6.16 12.22 -3.31
C MET A 50 -6.35 10.86 -2.62
N LEU A 51 -6.75 10.83 -1.35
CA LEU A 51 -7.02 9.60 -0.61
C LEU A 51 -8.19 8.83 -1.25
N LYS A 52 -9.28 9.51 -1.61
CA LYS A 52 -10.41 8.89 -2.31
C LYS A 52 -9.98 8.29 -3.65
N ALA A 53 -9.18 9.01 -4.45
CA ALA A 53 -8.65 8.50 -5.72
C ALA A 53 -7.75 7.26 -5.54
N TYR A 54 -6.91 7.24 -4.49
CA TYR A 54 -6.11 6.07 -4.16
C TYR A 54 -7.00 4.87 -3.80
N ILE A 55 -7.98 5.06 -2.92
CA ILE A 55 -8.92 4.01 -2.49
C ILE A 55 -9.72 3.48 -3.69
N GLU A 56 -10.19 4.36 -4.60
CA GLU A 56 -10.85 3.97 -5.86
C GLU A 56 -9.91 3.17 -6.76
N GLY A 57 -8.64 3.56 -6.85
CA GLY A 57 -7.61 2.84 -7.61
C GLY A 57 -7.42 1.41 -7.08
N VAL A 58 -7.34 1.24 -5.76
CA VAL A 58 -7.25 -0.08 -5.12
C VAL A 58 -8.52 -0.92 -5.36
N ALA A 59 -9.70 -0.30 -5.26
CA ALA A 59 -10.96 -0.98 -5.55
C ALA A 59 -11.06 -1.40 -7.02
N ALA A 60 -10.67 -0.54 -7.95
CA ALA A 60 -10.64 -0.85 -9.38
C ALA A 60 -9.66 -1.98 -9.71
N LEU A 61 -8.47 -1.99 -9.09
CA LEU A 61 -7.51 -3.06 -9.22
C LEU A 61 -8.09 -4.41 -8.78
N ARG A 62 -8.84 -4.43 -7.67
CA ARG A 62 -9.44 -5.65 -7.12
C ARG A 62 -10.66 -6.15 -7.90
N SER A 63 -11.50 -5.24 -8.39
CA SER A 63 -12.80 -5.57 -9.01
C SER A 63 -12.75 -5.70 -10.53
N ARG A 64 -11.72 -5.14 -11.19
CA ARG A 64 -11.60 -5.08 -12.66
C ARG A 64 -10.25 -5.60 -13.13
N LYS A 65 -10.07 -6.93 -13.06
CA LYS A 65 -8.80 -7.59 -13.37
C LYS A 65 -8.23 -7.18 -14.75
N ASP A 66 -9.05 -7.23 -15.80
CA ASP A 66 -8.61 -6.88 -17.16
C ASP A 66 -8.13 -5.43 -17.28
N PHE A 67 -8.83 -4.50 -16.61
CA PHE A 67 -8.40 -3.12 -16.54
C PHE A 67 -7.09 -2.97 -15.77
N ALA A 68 -6.96 -3.65 -14.64
CA ALA A 68 -5.73 -3.65 -13.84
C ALA A 68 -4.53 -4.16 -14.66
N TYR A 69 -4.71 -5.25 -15.42
CA TYR A 69 -3.68 -5.79 -16.30
C TYR A 69 -3.26 -4.81 -17.40
N LYS A 70 -4.25 -4.16 -18.03
CA LYS A 70 -3.97 -3.13 -19.05
C LYS A 70 -3.16 -1.97 -18.49
N VAL A 71 -3.43 -1.54 -17.25
CA VAL A 71 -2.69 -0.46 -16.60
C VAL A 71 -1.30 -0.94 -16.17
N LEU A 72 -1.21 -2.08 -15.50
CA LEU A 72 0.06 -2.63 -15.04
C LEU A 72 1.02 -2.89 -16.20
N SER A 73 0.55 -3.48 -17.30
CA SER A 73 1.37 -3.74 -18.49
C SER A 73 1.93 -2.46 -19.13
N LYS A 74 1.23 -1.34 -18.99
CA LYS A 74 1.68 -0.04 -19.51
C LYS A 74 2.81 0.57 -18.67
N TYR A 75 2.79 0.37 -17.35
CA TYR A 75 3.71 1.04 -16.42
C TYR A 75 4.81 0.14 -15.86
N MET A 76 4.66 -1.18 -15.95
CA MET A 76 5.66 -2.14 -15.53
C MET A 76 6.48 -2.60 -16.74
N LEU A 77 7.62 -1.97 -16.97
CA LEU A 77 8.51 -2.32 -18.07
C LEU A 77 9.08 -3.75 -17.90
N GLY A 78 8.92 -4.59 -18.92
CA GLY A 78 9.46 -5.96 -18.93
C GLY A 78 8.66 -7.02 -18.16
N ALA A 79 7.40 -6.73 -17.81
CA ALA A 79 6.62 -7.52 -16.86
C ALA A 79 5.66 -8.56 -17.47
N SER A 80 5.76 -8.92 -18.76
CA SER A 80 4.80 -9.88 -19.33
C SER A 80 4.75 -11.21 -18.57
N ASP A 81 5.89 -11.70 -18.09
CA ASP A 81 6.00 -12.99 -17.38
C ASP A 81 5.71 -12.90 -15.87
N SER A 82 5.62 -11.68 -15.30
CA SER A 82 5.41 -11.43 -13.86
C SER A 82 4.14 -10.67 -13.53
N LEU A 83 3.30 -10.41 -14.53
CA LEU A 83 2.12 -9.58 -14.36
C LEU A 83 1.08 -10.23 -13.42
N ASP A 84 0.91 -11.55 -13.57
CA ASP A 84 0.00 -12.32 -12.70
C ASP A 84 0.44 -12.25 -11.23
N GLU A 85 1.73 -12.51 -10.98
CA GLU A 85 2.28 -12.47 -9.63
C GLU A 85 2.21 -11.06 -9.02
N ALA A 86 2.50 -10.02 -9.80
CA ALA A 86 2.39 -8.64 -9.35
C ALA A 86 0.95 -8.26 -9.01
N TYR A 87 -0.01 -8.70 -9.83
CA TYR A 87 -1.43 -8.49 -9.57
C TYR A 87 -1.89 -9.20 -8.30
N GLU A 88 -1.58 -10.49 -8.16
CA GLU A 88 -1.95 -11.28 -6.99
C GLU A 88 -1.34 -10.72 -5.71
N TYR A 89 -0.07 -10.29 -5.77
CA TYR A 89 0.59 -9.60 -4.66
C TYR A 89 -0.12 -8.31 -4.29
N ALA A 90 -0.44 -7.46 -5.26
CA ALA A 90 -1.15 -6.21 -5.02
C ALA A 90 -2.55 -6.45 -4.43
N VAL A 91 -3.30 -7.43 -4.94
CA VAL A 91 -4.61 -7.80 -4.39
C VAL A 91 -4.50 -8.34 -2.96
N LYS A 92 -3.44 -9.08 -2.65
CA LYS A 92 -3.22 -9.67 -1.31
C LYS A 92 -2.85 -8.61 -0.27
N TYR A 93 -1.94 -7.68 -0.61
CA TYR A 93 -1.26 -6.85 0.38
C TYR A 93 -1.66 -5.37 0.37
N LEU A 94 -2.22 -4.82 -0.72
CA LEU A 94 -2.70 -3.44 -0.68
C LEU A 94 -3.91 -3.30 0.22
N ASP A 95 -3.83 -2.40 1.20
CA ASP A 95 -4.96 -2.11 2.07
C ASP A 95 -6.09 -1.42 1.31
N ARG A 96 -7.33 -1.84 1.58
CA ARG A 96 -8.54 -1.27 0.96
C ARG A 96 -8.87 0.14 1.43
N GLN A 97 -8.40 0.49 2.62
CA GLN A 97 -8.80 1.70 3.32
C GLN A 97 -7.72 2.77 3.32
N ALA A 98 -6.48 2.43 2.92
CA ALA A 98 -5.31 3.32 3.00
C ALA A 98 -5.03 3.82 4.43
N ARG A 99 -5.37 3.03 5.44
CA ARG A 99 -5.21 3.39 6.85
C ARG A 99 -3.83 2.99 7.34
N VAL A 100 -3.15 3.89 8.04
CA VAL A 100 -1.87 3.57 8.68
C VAL A 100 -2.11 2.70 9.91
N ASP A 101 -1.45 1.54 9.96
CA ASP A 101 -1.41 0.70 11.17
C ASP A 101 -0.33 1.25 12.12
N PRO A 102 -0.68 1.64 13.37
CA PRO A 102 0.29 2.08 14.36
C PRO A 102 1.45 1.11 14.60
N ALA A 103 1.20 -0.20 14.46
CA ALA A 103 2.23 -1.22 14.64
C ALA A 103 3.35 -1.10 13.60
N VAL A 104 3.04 -0.66 12.38
CA VAL A 104 4.03 -0.40 11.32
C VAL A 104 4.97 0.74 11.75
N ILE A 105 4.40 1.82 12.28
CA ILE A 105 5.18 2.97 12.75
C ILE A 105 6.05 2.56 13.94
N GLN A 106 5.50 1.81 14.91
CA GLN A 106 6.26 1.32 16.06
C GLN A 106 7.44 0.44 15.63
N THR A 107 7.25 -0.43 14.63
CA THR A 107 8.34 -1.27 14.09
C THR A 107 9.49 -0.40 13.57
N VAL A 108 9.18 0.63 12.77
CA VAL A 108 10.19 1.55 12.24
C VAL A 108 10.89 2.33 13.36
N LEU A 109 10.12 2.84 14.34
CA LEU A 109 10.70 3.55 15.48
C LEU A 109 11.65 2.66 16.31
N ASN A 110 11.30 1.39 16.50
CA ASN A 110 12.18 0.43 17.19
C ASN A 110 13.49 0.21 16.42
N TRP A 111 13.43 0.11 15.09
CA TRP A 111 14.62 -0.03 14.25
C TRP A 111 15.51 1.20 14.26
N GLU A 112 14.90 2.38 14.39
CA GLU A 112 15.61 3.66 14.50
C GLU A 112 16.11 3.97 15.94
N ASN A 113 15.98 3.02 16.88
CA ASN A 113 16.28 3.23 18.30
C ASN A 113 15.48 4.38 18.93
N LYS A 114 14.23 4.57 18.50
CA LYS A 114 13.28 5.59 18.98
C LYS A 114 12.00 4.95 19.51
N GLY A 115 12.09 3.74 20.04
CA GLY A 115 10.93 2.97 20.49
C GLY A 115 10.08 3.62 21.56
N ASP A 116 10.66 4.56 22.34
CA ASP A 116 9.95 5.34 23.37
C ASP A 116 9.20 6.56 22.82
N ALA A 117 9.34 6.87 21.53
CA ALA A 117 8.64 8.00 20.92
C ALA A 117 7.13 7.73 20.83
N ALA A 118 6.33 8.78 20.99
CA ALA A 118 4.88 8.67 20.90
C ALA A 118 4.46 8.38 19.45
N VAL A 119 4.05 7.15 19.17
CA VAL A 119 3.71 6.64 17.81
C VAL A 119 2.72 7.54 17.09
N ASN A 120 1.73 8.09 17.81
CA ASN A 120 0.68 8.96 17.26
C ASN A 120 1.17 10.32 16.73
N GLU A 121 2.43 10.69 16.98
CA GLU A 121 3.03 11.90 16.41
C GLU A 121 3.49 11.70 14.95
N PHE A 122 3.61 10.45 14.50
CA PHE A 122 4.18 10.07 13.21
C PHE A 122 3.15 9.72 12.14
N PHE A 123 1.87 9.66 12.48
CA PHE A 123 0.80 9.44 11.50
C PHE A 123 -0.48 10.18 11.87
N ASP A 124 -1.36 10.35 10.90
CA ASP A 124 -2.70 10.92 11.09
C ASP A 124 -3.71 10.16 10.21
N ASN A 125 -4.61 9.43 10.83
CA ASN A 125 -5.69 8.71 10.15
C ASN A 125 -6.99 9.50 10.05
N SER A 126 -7.06 10.73 10.56
CA SER A 126 -8.32 11.48 10.68
C SER A 126 -9.07 11.68 9.36
N ALA A 127 -8.33 11.95 8.27
CA ALA A 127 -8.91 12.08 6.94
C ALA A 127 -9.47 10.74 6.43
N VAL A 128 -8.72 9.67 6.59
CA VAL A 128 -9.13 8.32 6.17
C VAL A 128 -10.32 7.84 6.99
N ASP A 129 -10.30 8.01 8.31
CA ASP A 129 -11.39 7.62 9.22
C ASP A 129 -12.69 8.36 8.86
N ARG A 130 -12.61 9.63 8.45
CA ARG A 130 -13.76 10.40 7.94
C ARG A 130 -14.30 9.80 6.64
N ILE A 131 -13.43 9.50 5.67
CA ILE A 131 -13.80 8.88 4.39
C ILE A 131 -14.47 7.50 4.60
N ILE A 132 -13.97 6.70 5.52
CA ILE A 132 -14.56 5.41 5.90
C ILE A 132 -15.94 5.63 6.53
N LYS A 133 -16.05 6.55 7.49
CA LYS A 133 -17.32 6.86 8.17
C LYS A 133 -18.41 7.36 7.22
N GLU A 134 -18.04 8.06 6.13
CA GLU A 134 -18.95 8.47 5.06
C GLU A 134 -19.45 7.29 4.21
N GLY A 135 -19.01 6.05 4.46
CA GLY A 135 -19.36 4.85 3.70
C GLY A 135 -18.76 4.84 2.28
N PHE A 136 -17.70 5.62 2.04
CA PHE A 136 -17.10 5.72 0.71
C PHE A 136 -16.49 4.40 0.26
N VAL A 137 -15.74 3.74 1.15
CA VAL A 137 -15.07 2.46 0.86
C VAL A 137 -16.11 1.38 0.54
N GLU A 138 -17.14 1.24 1.35
CA GLU A 138 -18.17 0.21 1.20
C GLU A 138 -18.95 0.33 -0.11
N ARG A 139 -19.13 1.57 -0.62
CA ARG A 139 -19.77 1.80 -1.92
C ARG A 139 -18.97 1.29 -3.12
N LEU A 140 -17.66 1.19 -2.99
CA LEU A 140 -16.79 0.74 -4.09
C LEU A 140 -16.75 -0.78 -4.27
N TYR A 141 -17.23 -1.53 -3.27
CA TYR A 141 -17.21 -2.99 -3.28
C TYR A 141 -18.61 -3.62 -3.34
N LYS A 142 -19.64 -2.78 -3.55
CA LYS A 142 -21.04 -3.23 -3.84
C LYS A 142 -21.21 -3.44 -5.33
#